data_420ac5b6f9fdf2afe586cb88a6b51c40
#
_entry.id   420ac5b6f9fdf2afe586cb88a6b51c40
#
_cell.length_a   1.000
_cell.length_b   1.000
_cell.length_c   1.000
_cell.angle_alpha   90.00
_cell.angle_beta   90.00
_cell.angle_gamma   90.00
#
_symmetry.space_group_name_H-M   'P 1'
#
loop_
_entity.id
_entity.type
_entity.pdbx_description
1 polymer ?
#
loop_
_entity_poly.entity_id
_entity_poly.type
_entity_poly.pdbx_seq_one_letter_code
_entity_poly.pdbx_strand_id
1 'polypeptide(L)'
;MTTGQVVSYVHGYSERETERLYDQAGSVRDLIHPDTAYPPGSVVLEAGCGVGAQTLTLAQNSRKAKFISIDWSEDSLALARDAINRNKISNVEFLHADIFDLPIDEKCVDHVFVCHLLEHLVDPVAGLMTLQKHLKKGGSITVFEGDHGSCYFHPQTKEAVQAWNCLIEVQKRLGANSLIGRELFPLIKASGFRNIRVVPKMLYIDQTSPELRESFVKKTIIPMVEGVKAQSLDLGLIDKRAWQNGIEGLHRTRTDESGVFCYTFFKGTAIR
;
A
#
# COMPACT_ATOMS: atom_id res chain seq x y z
N MET A 1 -16.63 1.59 -24.01
CA MET A 1 -16.55 1.56 -22.56
C MET A 1 -15.24 0.88 -22.21
N THR A 2 -14.22 1.65 -21.87
CA THR A 2 -12.89 1.11 -21.53
C THR A 2 -12.96 0.62 -20.10
N THR A 3 -12.96 -0.69 -19.90
CA THR A 3 -12.73 -1.33 -18.61
C THR A 3 -11.42 -0.78 -18.03
N GLY A 4 -11.49 -0.20 -16.84
CA GLY A 4 -10.31 0.27 -16.13
C GLY A 4 -9.36 -0.91 -15.94
N GLN A 5 -8.17 -0.83 -16.55
CA GLN A 5 -7.19 -1.88 -16.40
C GLN A 5 -6.40 -1.65 -15.11
N VAL A 6 -6.40 -2.65 -14.22
CA VAL A 6 -5.43 -2.75 -13.13
C VAL A 6 -4.11 -3.19 -13.77
N VAL A 7 -3.02 -2.52 -13.42
CA VAL A 7 -1.68 -2.87 -13.89
C VAL A 7 -1.28 -4.22 -13.33
N SER A 8 -0.54 -5.02 -14.11
CA SER A 8 0.04 -6.28 -13.60
C SER A 8 0.85 -6.02 -12.32
N TYR A 9 0.52 -6.73 -11.24
CA TYR A 9 1.19 -6.55 -9.95
C TYR A 9 2.68 -6.92 -10.06
N VAL A 10 3.55 -5.95 -9.85
CA VAL A 10 5.00 -6.03 -10.12
C VAL A 10 5.70 -7.11 -9.31
N HIS A 11 5.23 -7.37 -8.08
CA HIS A 11 5.87 -8.30 -7.13
C HIS A 11 5.32 -9.74 -7.22
N GLY A 12 4.27 -9.98 -8.03
CA GLY A 12 3.62 -11.29 -8.18
C GLY A 12 2.84 -11.71 -6.93
N TYR A 13 2.42 -13.01 -6.89
CA TYR A 13 1.55 -13.57 -5.85
C TYR A 13 2.18 -14.80 -5.18
N SER A 14 3.49 -14.76 -4.89
CA SER A 14 4.20 -15.86 -4.21
C SER A 14 3.95 -15.86 -2.69
N GLU A 15 4.22 -17.00 -2.02
CA GLU A 15 4.20 -17.08 -0.55
C GLU A 15 5.12 -16.03 0.09
N ARG A 16 6.32 -15.81 -0.49
CA ARG A 16 7.27 -14.78 -0.03
C ARG A 16 6.67 -13.38 -0.11
N GLU A 17 5.89 -13.10 -1.16
CA GLU A 17 5.20 -11.81 -1.29
C GLU A 17 4.10 -11.65 -0.25
N THR A 18 3.36 -12.71 0.02
CA THR A 18 2.35 -12.73 1.09
C THR A 18 2.98 -12.42 2.45
N GLU A 19 4.09 -13.07 2.80
CA GLU A 19 4.83 -12.79 4.04
C GLU A 19 5.31 -11.34 4.09
N ARG A 20 5.86 -10.83 2.98
CA ARG A 20 6.30 -9.43 2.88
C ARG A 20 5.16 -8.44 3.15
N LEU A 21 3.96 -8.70 2.62
CA LEU A 21 2.80 -7.83 2.83
C LEU A 21 2.36 -7.81 4.31
N TYR A 22 2.41 -8.95 5.00
CA TYR A 22 2.14 -8.99 6.44
C TYR A 22 3.22 -8.31 7.26
N ASP A 23 4.50 -8.50 6.95
CA ASP A 23 5.62 -7.82 7.60
C ASP A 23 5.54 -6.30 7.40
N GLN A 24 5.21 -5.85 6.18
CA GLN A 24 4.97 -4.44 5.89
C GLN A 24 3.81 -3.88 6.72
N ALA A 25 2.65 -4.54 6.69
CA ALA A 25 1.48 -4.09 7.43
C ALA A 25 1.76 -4.00 8.95
N GLY A 26 2.46 -4.99 9.51
CA GLY A 26 2.89 -4.99 10.91
C GLY A 26 3.81 -3.83 11.25
N SER A 27 4.81 -3.58 10.39
CA SER A 27 5.83 -2.53 10.59
C SER A 27 5.25 -1.11 10.57
N VAL A 28 4.19 -0.88 9.79
CA VAL A 28 3.60 0.46 9.61
C VAL A 28 2.23 0.60 10.28
N ARG A 29 1.82 -0.39 11.10
CA ARG A 29 0.51 -0.40 11.77
C ARG A 29 0.22 0.91 12.50
N ASP A 30 1.16 1.36 13.33
CA ASP A 30 1.00 2.56 14.15
C ASP A 30 0.99 3.86 13.35
N LEU A 31 1.51 3.83 12.12
CA LEU A 31 1.42 4.95 11.18
C LEU A 31 0.05 5.01 10.48
N ILE A 32 -0.47 3.84 10.09
CA ILE A 32 -1.73 3.72 9.33
C ILE A 32 -2.94 3.86 10.26
N HIS A 33 -2.94 3.14 11.39
CA HIS A 33 -4.13 2.83 12.16
C HIS A 33 -4.35 3.56 13.50
N PRO A 34 -3.65 4.67 13.84
CA PRO A 34 -3.89 5.33 15.12
C PRO A 34 -5.32 5.92 15.22
N ASP A 35 -5.98 6.12 14.09
CA ASP A 35 -7.27 6.79 13.93
C ASP A 35 -8.21 6.10 12.91
N THR A 36 -8.01 4.80 12.65
CA THR A 36 -8.89 3.97 11.81
C THR A 36 -9.90 3.16 12.62
N ALA A 37 -10.44 3.74 13.68
CA ALA A 37 -11.57 3.18 14.41
C ALA A 37 -12.87 3.79 13.89
N TYR A 38 -13.80 2.93 13.48
CA TYR A 38 -15.09 3.35 12.92
C TYR A 38 -16.20 3.20 13.94
N PRO A 39 -17.23 4.09 13.91
CA PRO A 39 -18.33 4.07 14.83
C PRO A 39 -19.11 2.73 14.81
N PRO A 40 -19.70 2.31 15.94
CA PRO A 40 -20.57 1.14 15.98
C PRO A 40 -21.73 1.24 14.97
N GLY A 41 -21.96 0.16 14.22
CA GLY A 41 -23.02 0.10 13.20
C GLY A 41 -22.64 0.69 11.84
N SER A 42 -21.44 1.27 11.69
CA SER A 42 -20.97 1.74 10.37
C SER A 42 -20.73 0.57 9.42
N VAL A 43 -20.92 0.83 8.14
CA VAL A 43 -20.48 -0.03 7.04
C VAL A 43 -19.24 0.60 6.41
N VAL A 44 -18.14 -0.15 6.36
CA VAL A 44 -16.84 0.29 5.82
C VAL A 44 -16.53 -0.53 4.59
N LEU A 45 -16.26 0.11 3.47
CA LEU A 45 -15.72 -0.52 2.26
C LEU A 45 -14.20 -0.41 2.29
N GLU A 46 -13.51 -1.54 2.33
CA GLU A 46 -12.07 -1.61 2.10
C GLU A 46 -11.81 -2.02 0.66
N ALA A 47 -11.19 -1.15 -0.12
CA ALA A 47 -10.88 -1.39 -1.53
C ALA A 47 -9.42 -1.82 -1.72
N GLY A 48 -9.22 -2.94 -2.40
CA GLY A 48 -7.90 -3.55 -2.61
C GLY A 48 -7.36 -4.17 -1.33
N CYS A 49 -8.13 -5.06 -0.69
CA CYS A 49 -7.74 -5.65 0.59
C CYS A 49 -6.57 -6.65 0.48
N GLY A 50 -6.25 -7.13 -0.74
CA GLY A 50 -5.20 -8.09 -0.98
C GLY A 50 -5.35 -9.34 -0.11
N VAL A 51 -4.27 -9.72 0.55
CA VAL A 51 -4.21 -10.87 1.48
C VAL A 51 -4.83 -10.58 2.87
N GLY A 52 -5.50 -9.44 3.04
CA GLY A 52 -6.19 -9.07 4.28
C GLY A 52 -5.28 -8.52 5.39
N ALA A 53 -4.07 -8.08 5.04
CA ALA A 53 -3.09 -7.61 6.02
C ALA A 53 -3.56 -6.37 6.80
N GLN A 54 -4.28 -5.44 6.16
CA GLN A 54 -4.89 -4.27 6.81
C GLN A 54 -6.27 -4.61 7.37
N THR A 55 -7.04 -5.46 6.69
CA THR A 55 -8.38 -5.91 7.11
C THR A 55 -8.41 -6.41 8.54
N LEU A 56 -7.40 -7.20 8.93
CA LEU A 56 -7.26 -7.74 10.28
C LEU A 56 -7.27 -6.62 11.34
N THR A 57 -6.44 -5.60 11.15
CA THR A 57 -6.32 -4.47 12.10
C THR A 57 -7.58 -3.61 12.10
N LEU A 58 -8.14 -3.31 10.92
CA LEU A 58 -9.38 -2.52 10.78
C LEU A 58 -10.55 -3.18 11.53
N ALA A 59 -10.75 -4.48 11.32
CA ALA A 59 -11.83 -5.24 11.94
C ALA A 59 -11.66 -5.38 13.45
N GLN A 60 -10.42 -5.56 13.94
CA GLN A 60 -10.10 -5.61 15.37
C GLN A 60 -10.34 -4.27 16.07
N ASN A 61 -9.97 -3.15 15.42
CA ASN A 61 -10.16 -1.79 15.94
C ASN A 61 -11.64 -1.39 15.98
N SER A 62 -12.49 -2.02 15.15
CA SER A 62 -13.88 -1.62 14.93
C SER A 62 -14.84 -2.81 14.97
N ARG A 63 -14.82 -3.57 16.06
CA ARG A 63 -15.57 -4.84 16.22
C ARG A 63 -17.09 -4.72 16.03
N LYS A 64 -17.65 -3.52 16.16
CA LYS A 64 -19.09 -3.25 15.99
C LYS A 64 -19.42 -2.58 14.66
N ALA A 65 -18.45 -2.37 13.78
CA ALA A 65 -18.64 -1.98 12.39
C ALA A 65 -18.66 -3.23 11.49
N LYS A 66 -19.32 -3.15 10.35
CA LYS A 66 -19.28 -4.18 9.29
C LYS A 66 -18.28 -3.73 8.22
N PHE A 67 -17.41 -4.64 7.80
CA PHE A 67 -16.47 -4.43 6.71
C PHE A 67 -16.93 -5.20 5.47
N ILE A 68 -16.86 -4.54 4.32
CA ILE A 68 -16.95 -5.13 2.99
C ILE A 68 -15.56 -4.94 2.38
N SER A 69 -14.76 -6.00 2.31
CA SER A 69 -13.39 -5.95 1.82
C SER A 69 -13.34 -6.55 0.41
N ILE A 70 -12.91 -5.78 -0.57
CA ILE A 70 -12.91 -6.18 -1.97
C ILE A 70 -11.49 -6.32 -2.49
N ASP A 71 -11.28 -7.29 -3.36
CA ASP A 71 -10.08 -7.42 -4.20
C ASP A 71 -10.44 -8.10 -5.52
N TRP A 72 -9.66 -7.85 -6.56
CA TRP A 72 -9.84 -8.46 -7.88
C TRP A 72 -9.20 -9.85 -7.98
N SER A 73 -8.30 -10.22 -7.04
CA SER A 73 -7.62 -11.50 -6.98
C SER A 73 -8.32 -12.45 -6.01
N GLU A 74 -8.95 -13.51 -6.55
CA GLU A 74 -9.59 -14.55 -5.73
C GLU A 74 -8.56 -15.29 -4.86
N ASP A 75 -7.34 -15.50 -5.37
CA ASP A 75 -6.26 -16.13 -4.61
C ASP A 75 -5.87 -15.30 -3.37
N SER A 76 -5.78 -13.97 -3.53
CA SER A 76 -5.54 -13.06 -2.41
C SER A 76 -6.68 -13.10 -1.40
N LEU A 77 -7.93 -13.10 -1.89
CA LEU A 77 -9.11 -13.18 -1.03
C LEU A 77 -9.19 -14.51 -0.26
N ALA A 78 -8.74 -15.62 -0.86
CA ALA A 78 -8.67 -16.90 -0.15
C ALA A 78 -7.72 -16.81 1.07
N LEU A 79 -6.54 -16.22 0.90
CA LEU A 79 -5.59 -15.98 1.98
C LEU A 79 -6.15 -15.01 3.04
N ALA A 80 -6.86 -13.96 2.61
CA ALA A 80 -7.51 -13.01 3.51
C ALA A 80 -8.59 -13.68 4.36
N ARG A 81 -9.45 -14.51 3.75
CA ARG A 81 -10.48 -15.28 4.47
C ARG A 81 -9.85 -16.20 5.53
N ASP A 82 -8.78 -16.90 5.17
CA ASP A 82 -8.05 -17.77 6.11
C ASP A 82 -7.46 -16.99 7.28
N ALA A 83 -6.87 -15.82 7.04
CA ALA A 83 -6.32 -14.98 8.07
C ALA A 83 -7.41 -14.48 9.06
N ILE A 84 -8.53 -14.03 8.53
CA ILE A 84 -9.68 -13.54 9.32
C ILE A 84 -10.31 -14.67 10.13
N ASN A 85 -10.48 -15.86 9.54
CA ASN A 85 -11.03 -17.02 10.22
C ASN A 85 -10.13 -17.51 11.36
N ARG A 86 -8.81 -17.61 11.15
CA ARG A 86 -7.83 -17.97 12.19
C ARG A 86 -7.86 -17.01 13.38
N ASN A 87 -8.16 -15.73 13.15
CA ASN A 87 -8.28 -14.72 14.20
C ASN A 87 -9.69 -14.60 14.78
N LYS A 88 -10.64 -15.47 14.36
CA LYS A 88 -12.03 -15.51 14.86
C LYS A 88 -12.76 -14.17 14.72
N ILE A 89 -12.52 -13.48 13.62
CA ILE A 89 -13.16 -12.22 13.27
C ILE A 89 -14.42 -12.53 12.46
N SER A 90 -15.54 -11.90 12.79
CA SER A 90 -16.85 -12.20 12.21
C SER A 90 -17.53 -10.99 11.55
N ASN A 91 -16.90 -9.83 11.55
CA ASN A 91 -17.47 -8.58 11.04
C ASN A 91 -16.92 -8.18 9.66
N VAL A 92 -16.33 -9.11 8.92
CA VAL A 92 -15.78 -8.89 7.57
C VAL A 92 -16.49 -9.79 6.57
N GLU A 93 -16.91 -9.22 5.45
CA GLU A 93 -17.39 -9.88 4.26
C GLU A 93 -16.42 -9.59 3.11
N PHE A 94 -15.98 -10.64 2.39
CA PHE A 94 -15.07 -10.51 1.25
C PHE A 94 -15.82 -10.68 -0.07
N LEU A 95 -15.62 -9.74 -1.00
CA LEU A 95 -16.17 -9.79 -2.33
C LEU A 95 -15.06 -9.76 -3.39
N HIS A 96 -15.13 -10.70 -4.33
CA HIS A 96 -14.30 -10.66 -5.53
C HIS A 96 -14.92 -9.64 -6.50
N ALA A 97 -14.24 -8.51 -6.70
CA ALA A 97 -14.78 -7.41 -7.50
C ALA A 97 -13.67 -6.53 -8.09
N ASP A 98 -13.97 -5.95 -9.25
CA ASP A 98 -13.19 -4.84 -9.82
C ASP A 98 -13.63 -3.53 -9.14
N ILE A 99 -12.66 -2.70 -8.73
CA ILE A 99 -12.91 -1.39 -8.13
C ILE A 99 -13.76 -0.47 -9.04
N PHE A 100 -13.70 -0.68 -10.34
CA PHE A 100 -14.44 0.11 -11.33
C PHE A 100 -15.88 -0.39 -11.54
N ASP A 101 -16.22 -1.61 -11.08
CA ASP A 101 -17.54 -2.23 -11.20
C ASP A 101 -17.90 -3.00 -9.92
N LEU A 102 -18.32 -2.28 -8.90
CA LEU A 102 -18.60 -2.84 -7.58
C LEU A 102 -20.00 -3.44 -7.50
N PRO A 103 -20.18 -4.70 -7.09
CA PRO A 103 -21.46 -5.37 -6.97
C PRO A 103 -22.20 -5.01 -5.67
N ILE A 104 -22.19 -3.72 -5.30
CA ILE A 104 -22.88 -3.18 -4.12
C ILE A 104 -23.67 -1.93 -4.51
N ASP A 105 -24.71 -1.61 -3.74
CA ASP A 105 -25.57 -0.44 -4.00
C ASP A 105 -24.77 0.88 -3.86
N GLU A 106 -25.19 1.90 -4.63
CA GLU A 106 -24.73 3.26 -4.40
C GLU A 106 -25.19 3.78 -3.04
N LYS A 107 -24.40 4.65 -2.41
CA LYS A 107 -24.73 5.33 -1.14
C LYS A 107 -25.06 4.36 0.01
N CYS A 108 -24.42 3.17 0.03
CA CYS A 108 -24.67 2.15 1.03
C CYS A 108 -23.60 2.11 2.14
N VAL A 109 -22.40 2.70 1.93
CA VAL A 109 -21.30 2.65 2.91
C VAL A 109 -21.09 4.00 3.60
N ASP A 110 -20.68 3.94 4.86
CA ASP A 110 -20.42 5.13 5.69
C ASP A 110 -18.97 5.60 5.52
N HIS A 111 -18.03 4.66 5.33
CA HIS A 111 -16.62 4.94 5.18
C HIS A 111 -16.00 4.09 4.08
N VAL A 112 -14.94 4.64 3.46
CA VAL A 112 -14.08 3.91 2.51
C VAL A 112 -12.65 3.94 3.06
N PHE A 113 -11.96 2.82 2.99
CA PHE A 113 -10.54 2.68 3.31
C PHE A 113 -9.79 2.14 2.09
N VAL A 114 -8.67 2.79 1.75
CA VAL A 114 -7.78 2.43 0.63
C VAL A 114 -6.35 2.44 1.13
N CYS A 115 -5.60 1.39 0.88
CA CYS A 115 -4.20 1.31 1.28
C CYS A 115 -3.38 0.58 0.21
N HIS A 116 -2.38 1.26 -0.36
CA HIS A 116 -1.48 0.73 -1.40
C HIS A 116 -2.23 0.15 -2.61
N LEU A 117 -3.28 0.83 -3.06
CA LEU A 117 -4.08 0.43 -4.21
C LEU A 117 -3.93 1.41 -5.38
N LEU A 118 -3.97 2.72 -5.10
CA LEU A 118 -4.02 3.72 -6.17
C LEU A 118 -2.79 3.68 -7.08
N GLU A 119 -1.64 3.29 -6.54
CA GLU A 119 -0.41 3.12 -7.31
C GLU A 119 -0.52 2.09 -8.44
N HIS A 120 -1.48 1.16 -8.35
CA HIS A 120 -1.71 0.09 -9.31
C HIS A 120 -2.84 0.38 -10.31
N LEU A 121 -3.53 1.51 -10.17
CA LEU A 121 -4.62 1.90 -11.07
C LEU A 121 -4.12 2.73 -12.24
N VAL A 122 -4.55 2.39 -13.45
CA VAL A 122 -4.29 3.21 -14.65
C VAL A 122 -4.93 4.58 -14.52
N ASP A 123 -6.13 4.65 -13.94
CA ASP A 123 -6.85 5.89 -13.64
C ASP A 123 -7.29 5.93 -12.17
N PRO A 124 -6.42 6.42 -11.27
CA PRO A 124 -6.75 6.51 -9.84
C PRO A 124 -7.89 7.50 -9.55
N VAL A 125 -8.08 8.53 -10.39
CA VAL A 125 -9.21 9.47 -10.23
C VAL A 125 -10.53 8.76 -10.51
N ALA A 126 -10.63 7.99 -11.59
CA ALA A 126 -11.83 7.20 -11.90
C ALA A 126 -12.14 6.17 -10.80
N GLY A 127 -11.10 5.49 -10.26
CA GLY A 127 -11.26 4.59 -9.11
C GLY A 127 -11.84 5.30 -7.88
N LEU A 128 -11.27 6.44 -7.50
CA LEU A 128 -11.78 7.26 -6.39
C LEU A 128 -13.20 7.77 -6.64
N MET A 129 -13.55 8.15 -7.87
CA MET A 129 -14.92 8.56 -8.23
C MET A 129 -15.91 7.41 -8.10
N THR A 130 -15.52 6.18 -8.45
CA THR A 130 -16.36 5.00 -8.26
C THR A 130 -16.61 4.76 -6.77
N LEU A 131 -15.55 4.76 -5.96
CA LEU A 131 -15.67 4.62 -4.50
C LEU A 131 -16.56 5.71 -3.89
N GLN A 132 -16.47 6.96 -4.38
CA GLN A 132 -17.31 8.06 -3.93
C GLN A 132 -18.80 7.81 -4.17
N LYS A 133 -19.21 7.17 -5.27
CA LYS A 133 -20.62 6.86 -5.57
C LYS A 133 -21.26 5.99 -4.50
N HIS A 134 -20.48 5.05 -3.94
CA HIS A 134 -20.97 4.11 -2.91
C HIS A 134 -21.01 4.71 -1.50
N LEU A 135 -20.29 5.80 -1.23
CA LEU A 135 -20.38 6.52 0.04
C LEU A 135 -21.75 7.18 0.23
N LYS A 136 -22.30 7.13 1.42
CA LYS A 136 -23.44 7.96 1.85
C LYS A 136 -23.05 9.44 1.84
N LYS A 137 -24.03 10.34 1.81
CA LYS A 137 -23.80 11.77 1.97
C LYS A 137 -23.13 12.05 3.33
N GLY A 138 -22.01 12.76 3.31
CA GLY A 138 -21.20 13.01 4.50
C GLY A 138 -20.32 11.84 4.93
N GLY A 139 -20.32 10.73 4.20
CA GLY A 139 -19.39 9.62 4.39
C GLY A 139 -17.94 10.03 4.09
N SER A 140 -17.00 9.33 4.69
CA SER A 140 -15.58 9.67 4.59
C SER A 140 -14.76 8.64 3.82
N ILE A 141 -13.65 9.10 3.25
CA ILE A 141 -12.60 8.25 2.71
C ILE A 141 -11.29 8.44 3.47
N THR A 142 -10.57 7.35 3.68
CA THR A 142 -9.16 7.35 4.12
C THR A 142 -8.34 6.64 3.07
N VAL A 143 -7.28 7.28 2.59
CA VAL A 143 -6.33 6.75 1.62
C VAL A 143 -4.94 6.77 2.22
N PHE A 144 -4.18 5.67 2.10
CA PHE A 144 -2.81 5.58 2.57
C PHE A 144 -1.92 5.00 1.45
N GLU A 145 -0.95 5.80 0.98
CA GLU A 145 -0.08 5.42 -0.14
C GLU A 145 1.38 5.75 0.17
N GLY A 146 2.28 4.94 -0.40
CA GLY A 146 3.72 5.18 -0.33
C GLY A 146 4.21 6.18 -1.36
N ASP A 147 5.42 6.70 -1.13
CA ASP A 147 6.13 7.54 -2.09
C ASP A 147 7.61 7.11 -2.14
N HIS A 148 7.95 6.28 -3.11
CA HIS A 148 9.32 5.79 -3.27
C HIS A 148 10.33 6.90 -3.56
N GLY A 149 9.89 8.05 -4.08
CA GLY A 149 10.73 9.22 -4.28
C GLY A 149 11.05 10.00 -3.00
N SER A 150 10.39 9.69 -1.88
CA SER A 150 10.63 10.27 -0.56
C SER A 150 11.34 9.29 0.37
N CYS A 151 12.34 8.58 -0.16
CA CYS A 151 13.18 7.64 0.56
C CYS A 151 14.59 8.21 0.73
N TYR A 152 15.11 8.17 1.96
CA TYR A 152 16.46 8.60 2.31
C TYR A 152 17.12 7.52 3.16
N PHE A 153 18.43 7.30 2.96
CA PHE A 153 19.16 6.33 3.76
C PHE A 153 20.63 6.68 3.91
N HIS A 154 21.26 6.17 4.96
CA HIS A 154 22.68 6.30 5.23
C HIS A 154 23.24 4.94 5.68
N PRO A 155 24.45 4.52 5.23
CA PRO A 155 25.29 5.19 4.24
C PRO A 155 24.65 5.14 2.84
N GLN A 156 24.76 6.26 2.12
CA GLN A 156 24.22 6.37 0.76
C GLN A 156 25.32 6.16 -0.26
N THR A 157 25.32 5.01 -0.95
CA THR A 157 26.21 4.76 -2.08
C THR A 157 25.50 5.08 -3.39
N LYS A 158 26.29 5.39 -4.43
CA LYS A 158 25.74 5.66 -5.77
C LYS A 158 24.97 4.45 -6.30
N GLU A 159 25.50 3.27 -6.09
CA GLU A 159 24.90 2.01 -6.57
C GLU A 159 23.61 1.67 -5.80
N ALA A 160 23.55 1.95 -4.49
CA ALA A 160 22.31 1.76 -3.73
C ALA A 160 21.19 2.68 -4.20
N VAL A 161 21.50 3.96 -4.47
CA VAL A 161 20.55 4.90 -5.07
C VAL A 161 20.12 4.44 -6.46
N GLN A 162 21.05 3.94 -7.27
CA GLN A 162 20.72 3.43 -8.60
C GLN A 162 19.80 2.19 -8.53
N ALA A 163 20.09 1.25 -7.64
CA ALA A 163 19.22 0.08 -7.44
C ALA A 163 17.83 0.47 -6.96
N TRP A 164 17.72 1.43 -6.04
CA TRP A 164 16.45 2.00 -5.61
C TRP A 164 15.67 2.64 -6.77
N ASN A 165 16.35 3.44 -7.60
CA ASN A 165 15.71 4.08 -8.75
C ASN A 165 15.28 3.07 -9.82
N CYS A 166 15.93 1.90 -9.92
CA CYS A 166 15.46 0.81 -10.77
C CYS A 166 14.07 0.34 -10.39
N LEU A 167 13.76 0.22 -9.09
CA LEU A 167 12.41 -0.13 -8.63
C LEU A 167 11.37 0.88 -9.16
N ILE A 168 11.61 2.17 -8.98
CA ILE A 168 10.71 3.24 -9.44
C ILE A 168 10.52 3.19 -10.96
N GLU A 169 11.61 3.04 -11.70
CA GLU A 169 11.57 3.03 -13.17
C GLU A 169 10.88 1.78 -13.72
N VAL A 170 11.12 0.60 -13.14
CA VAL A 170 10.45 -0.64 -13.55
C VAL A 170 8.95 -0.55 -13.28
N GLN A 171 8.54 -0.10 -12.08
CA GLN A 171 7.12 0.09 -11.77
C GLN A 171 6.45 1.06 -12.74
N LYS A 172 7.09 2.20 -13.04
CA LYS A 172 6.61 3.18 -14.02
C LYS A 172 6.41 2.57 -15.41
N ARG A 173 7.36 1.76 -15.90
CA ARG A 173 7.26 1.10 -17.22
C ARG A 173 6.16 0.05 -17.29
N LEU A 174 5.81 -0.53 -16.15
CA LEU A 174 4.69 -1.44 -16.02
C LEU A 174 3.35 -0.71 -15.82
N GLY A 175 3.36 0.62 -15.77
CA GLY A 175 2.17 1.47 -15.66
C GLY A 175 1.77 1.81 -14.23
N ALA A 176 2.51 1.33 -13.22
CA ALA A 176 2.27 1.70 -11.81
C ALA A 176 2.89 3.07 -11.48
N ASN A 177 2.35 3.76 -10.49
CA ASN A 177 2.85 5.04 -10.00
C ASN A 177 3.33 4.93 -8.54
N SER A 178 4.57 4.52 -8.35
CA SER A 178 5.18 4.41 -7.01
C SER A 178 5.49 5.75 -6.32
N LEU A 179 5.17 6.87 -6.97
CA LEU A 179 5.29 8.21 -6.40
C LEU A 179 3.93 8.80 -6.00
N ILE A 180 2.87 8.02 -6.07
CA ILE A 180 1.47 8.47 -5.95
C ILE A 180 1.16 9.12 -4.59
N GLY A 181 1.88 8.78 -3.53
CA GLY A 181 1.66 9.35 -2.21
C GLY A 181 1.69 10.88 -2.20
N ARG A 182 2.63 11.49 -2.91
CA ARG A 182 2.73 12.96 -3.05
C ARG A 182 1.59 13.58 -3.86
N GLU A 183 0.87 12.77 -4.62
CA GLU A 183 -0.21 13.18 -5.51
C GLU A 183 -1.60 13.04 -4.86
N LEU A 184 -1.71 12.54 -3.63
CA LEU A 184 -3.01 12.26 -3.00
C LEU A 184 -3.93 13.48 -2.95
N PHE A 185 -3.40 14.68 -2.65
CA PHE A 185 -4.23 15.88 -2.59
C PHE A 185 -4.89 16.22 -3.94
N PRO A 186 -4.16 16.36 -5.06
CA PRO A 186 -4.76 16.63 -6.37
C PRO A 186 -5.68 15.49 -6.84
N LEU A 187 -5.35 14.22 -6.60
CA LEU A 187 -6.18 13.07 -6.99
C LEU A 187 -7.53 13.06 -6.27
N ILE A 188 -7.52 13.20 -4.94
CA ILE A 188 -8.74 13.24 -4.12
C ILE A 188 -9.59 14.48 -4.48
N LYS A 189 -8.95 15.63 -4.77
CA LYS A 189 -9.65 16.84 -5.21
C LYS A 189 -10.30 16.65 -6.56
N ALA A 190 -9.60 16.10 -7.53
CA ALA A 190 -10.11 15.83 -8.88
C ALA A 190 -11.29 14.86 -8.86
N SER A 191 -11.34 13.95 -7.88
CA SER A 191 -12.44 12.99 -7.70
C SER A 191 -13.68 13.58 -7.04
N GLY A 192 -13.72 14.89 -6.75
CA GLY A 192 -14.91 15.60 -6.24
C GLY A 192 -15.12 15.50 -4.73
N PHE A 193 -14.19 14.97 -3.96
CA PHE A 193 -14.23 14.99 -2.50
C PHE A 193 -14.00 16.38 -1.93
N ARG A 194 -14.45 16.62 -0.70
CA ARG A 194 -14.35 17.89 0.03
C ARG A 194 -13.65 17.69 1.37
N ASN A 195 -13.27 18.79 2.02
CA ASN A 195 -12.59 18.78 3.32
C ASN A 195 -11.35 17.90 3.33
N ILE A 196 -10.55 17.99 2.26
CA ILE A 196 -9.40 17.15 2.02
C ILE A 196 -8.27 17.55 2.97
N ARG A 197 -7.74 16.57 3.67
CA ARG A 197 -6.53 16.72 4.47
C ARG A 197 -5.55 15.61 4.07
N VAL A 198 -4.33 15.98 3.69
CA VAL A 198 -3.25 15.05 3.43
C VAL A 198 -2.11 15.32 4.40
N VAL A 199 -1.60 14.28 5.05
CA VAL A 199 -0.54 14.37 6.05
C VAL A 199 0.56 13.39 5.69
N PRO A 200 1.82 13.82 5.58
CA PRO A 200 2.96 12.90 5.47
C PRO A 200 3.11 12.10 6.78
N LYS A 201 3.40 10.83 6.63
CA LYS A 201 3.66 9.87 7.70
C LYS A 201 5.06 9.30 7.48
N MET A 202 6.02 9.82 8.21
CA MET A 202 7.40 9.45 8.05
C MET A 202 7.78 8.30 8.98
N LEU A 203 8.42 7.29 8.42
CA LEU A 203 9.08 6.21 9.13
C LEU A 203 10.58 6.49 9.14
N TYR A 204 11.15 6.76 10.31
CA TYR A 204 12.58 6.95 10.52
C TYR A 204 13.13 5.77 11.31
N ILE A 205 14.13 5.10 10.77
CA ILE A 205 14.67 3.84 11.30
C ILE A 205 16.17 4.01 11.47
N ASP A 206 16.66 3.82 12.70
CA ASP A 206 18.07 3.79 13.06
C ASP A 206 18.38 2.61 14.01
N GLN A 207 19.52 2.62 14.66
CA GLN A 207 19.94 1.57 15.59
C GLN A 207 19.01 1.43 16.82
N THR A 208 18.23 2.46 17.16
CA THR A 208 17.30 2.43 18.30
C THR A 208 16.01 1.66 17.97
N SER A 209 15.80 1.31 16.69
CA SER A 209 14.62 0.61 16.18
C SER A 209 14.98 -0.74 15.53
N PRO A 210 15.56 -1.71 16.26
CA PRO A 210 16.06 -2.96 15.68
C PRO A 210 14.95 -3.80 15.04
N GLU A 211 13.74 -3.78 15.58
CA GLU A 211 12.58 -4.48 15.03
C GLU A 211 12.19 -3.94 13.64
N LEU A 212 12.20 -2.62 13.46
CA LEU A 212 11.92 -2.00 12.17
C LEU A 212 13.06 -2.20 11.16
N ARG A 213 14.31 -2.25 11.62
CA ARG A 213 15.44 -2.66 10.76
C ARG A 213 15.24 -4.06 10.17
N GLU A 214 14.72 -4.98 10.98
CA GLU A 214 14.48 -6.36 10.55
C GLU A 214 13.19 -6.45 9.71
N SER A 215 12.07 -5.92 10.19
CA SER A 215 10.77 -6.09 9.54
C SER A 215 10.61 -5.20 8.30
N PHE A 216 10.89 -3.90 8.42
CA PHE A 216 10.68 -2.97 7.31
C PHE A 216 11.85 -2.94 6.33
N VAL A 217 13.08 -2.74 6.78
CA VAL A 217 14.21 -2.62 5.85
C VAL A 217 14.56 -3.97 5.21
N LYS A 218 14.81 -5.02 6.04
CA LYS A 218 15.28 -6.32 5.54
C LYS A 218 14.19 -7.13 4.87
N LYS A 219 12.99 -7.20 5.45
CA LYS A 219 11.93 -8.10 4.97
C LYS A 219 10.94 -7.42 4.02
N THR A 220 10.89 -6.09 3.98
CA THR A 220 10.00 -5.35 3.09
C THR A 220 10.78 -4.63 1.99
N ILE A 221 11.65 -3.69 2.33
CA ILE A 221 12.29 -2.80 1.36
C ILE A 221 13.28 -3.54 0.46
N ILE A 222 14.21 -4.29 1.03
CA ILE A 222 15.25 -4.97 0.24
C ILE A 222 14.65 -6.01 -0.71
N PRO A 223 13.72 -6.90 -0.28
CA PRO A 223 13.06 -7.82 -1.20
C PRO A 223 12.26 -7.14 -2.31
N MET A 224 11.64 -5.99 -2.02
CA MET A 224 10.92 -5.20 -3.01
C MET A 224 11.85 -4.68 -4.13
N VAL A 225 13.04 -4.19 -3.76
CA VAL A 225 14.07 -3.82 -4.75
C VAL A 225 14.60 -5.06 -5.47
N GLU A 226 14.92 -6.15 -4.76
CA GLU A 226 15.41 -7.40 -5.36
C GLU A 226 14.43 -7.98 -6.39
N GLY A 227 13.13 -7.80 -6.17
CA GLY A 227 12.07 -8.30 -7.05
C GLY A 227 12.11 -7.75 -8.47
N VAL A 228 12.73 -6.59 -8.70
CA VAL A 228 12.85 -5.97 -10.03
C VAL A 228 14.21 -6.20 -10.70
N LYS A 229 15.05 -7.09 -10.14
CA LYS A 229 16.42 -7.35 -10.64
C LYS A 229 16.46 -7.73 -12.11
N ALA A 230 15.66 -8.72 -12.51
CA ALA A 230 15.68 -9.24 -13.87
C ALA A 230 15.33 -8.13 -14.86
N GLN A 231 14.20 -7.44 -14.65
CA GLN A 231 13.75 -6.35 -15.51
C GLN A 231 14.77 -5.20 -15.55
N SER A 232 15.40 -4.88 -14.42
CA SER A 232 16.39 -3.80 -14.35
C SER A 232 17.63 -4.09 -15.19
N LEU A 233 18.12 -5.33 -15.17
CA LEU A 233 19.25 -5.79 -15.97
C LEU A 233 18.89 -5.86 -17.46
N ASP A 234 17.73 -6.44 -17.79
CA ASP A 234 17.26 -6.62 -19.17
C ASP A 234 16.99 -5.27 -19.86
N LEU A 235 16.51 -4.29 -19.10
CA LEU A 235 16.29 -2.92 -19.56
C LEU A 235 17.56 -2.05 -19.60
N GLY A 236 18.72 -2.59 -19.13
CA GLY A 236 19.97 -1.85 -19.11
C GLY A 236 20.00 -0.66 -18.14
N LEU A 237 19.12 -0.64 -17.12
CA LEU A 237 19.05 0.42 -16.12
C LEU A 237 20.27 0.42 -15.18
N ILE A 238 20.84 -0.76 -14.97
CA ILE A 238 21.98 -1.00 -14.11
C ILE A 238 22.72 -2.25 -14.60
N ASP A 239 24.05 -2.29 -14.45
CA ASP A 239 24.79 -3.51 -14.70
C ASP A 239 24.81 -4.48 -13.50
N LYS A 240 25.19 -5.73 -13.73
CA LYS A 240 25.16 -6.79 -12.70
C LYS A 240 26.03 -6.49 -11.48
N ARG A 241 27.20 -5.84 -11.68
CA ARG A 241 28.12 -5.48 -10.61
C ARG A 241 27.58 -4.32 -9.78
N ALA A 242 27.10 -3.27 -10.44
CA ALA A 242 26.49 -2.14 -9.79
C ALA A 242 25.20 -2.55 -9.02
N TRP A 243 24.41 -3.48 -9.58
CA TRP A 243 23.26 -4.05 -8.87
C TRP A 243 23.69 -4.72 -7.57
N GLN A 244 24.71 -5.58 -7.62
CA GLN A 244 25.17 -6.31 -6.45
C GLN A 244 25.67 -5.37 -5.36
N ASN A 245 26.51 -4.39 -5.74
CA ASN A 245 26.98 -3.35 -4.83
C ASN A 245 25.82 -2.50 -4.28
N GLY A 246 24.78 -2.27 -5.09
CA GLY A 246 23.58 -1.52 -4.68
C GLY A 246 22.79 -2.24 -3.59
N ILE A 247 22.54 -3.53 -3.76
CA ILE A 247 21.87 -4.37 -2.76
C ILE A 247 22.70 -4.46 -1.46
N GLU A 248 24.02 -4.65 -1.58
CA GLU A 248 24.93 -4.60 -0.42
C GLU A 248 24.88 -3.24 0.29
N GLY A 249 24.80 -2.15 -0.48
CA GLY A 249 24.62 -0.80 0.06
C GLY A 249 23.33 -0.63 0.84
N LEU A 250 22.21 -1.18 0.33
CA LEU A 250 20.94 -1.18 1.05
C LEU A 250 21.01 -2.02 2.34
N HIS A 251 21.71 -3.18 2.31
CA HIS A 251 21.93 -3.96 3.53
C HIS A 251 22.73 -3.19 4.58
N ARG A 252 23.70 -2.37 4.18
CA ARG A 252 24.47 -1.54 5.13
C ARG A 252 23.61 -0.55 5.90
N THR A 253 22.54 -0.02 5.31
CA THR A 253 21.62 0.87 6.04
C THR A 253 21.02 0.21 7.29
N ARG A 254 20.96 -1.11 7.29
CA ARG A 254 20.47 -1.93 8.41
C ARG A 254 21.58 -2.41 9.36
N THR A 255 22.77 -2.77 8.82
CA THR A 255 23.84 -3.43 9.58
C THR A 255 24.88 -2.48 10.14
N ASP A 256 25.04 -1.30 9.56
CA ASP A 256 25.93 -0.26 10.05
C ASP A 256 25.38 0.36 11.35
N GLU A 257 26.27 0.66 12.32
CA GLU A 257 25.88 1.31 13.56
C GLU A 257 25.31 2.73 13.32
N SER A 258 25.83 3.44 12.32
CA SER A 258 25.35 4.75 11.87
C SER A 258 24.25 4.66 10.83
N GLY A 259 23.77 3.44 10.51
CA GLY A 259 22.81 3.20 9.44
C GLY A 259 21.43 3.80 9.75
N VAL A 260 20.88 4.50 8.75
CA VAL A 260 19.55 5.12 8.80
C VAL A 260 18.77 4.75 7.55
N PHE A 261 17.48 4.52 7.72
CA PHE A 261 16.53 4.40 6.63
C PHE A 261 15.28 5.23 6.93
N CYS A 262 14.90 6.09 6.00
CA CYS A 262 13.75 6.96 6.14
C CYS A 262 12.83 6.80 4.93
N TYR A 263 11.53 6.61 5.18
CA TYR A 263 10.52 6.47 4.14
C TYR A 263 9.27 7.27 4.48
N THR A 264 8.67 7.91 3.48
CA THR A 264 7.47 8.70 3.69
C THR A 264 6.27 8.06 3.00
N PHE A 265 5.23 7.82 3.78
CA PHE A 265 3.88 7.56 3.32
C PHE A 265 3.04 8.83 3.40
N PHE A 266 1.91 8.84 2.72
CA PHE A 266 0.94 9.92 2.80
C PHE A 266 -0.43 9.37 3.16
N LYS A 267 -1.07 10.01 4.14
CA LYS A 267 -2.44 9.69 4.56
C LYS A 267 -3.36 10.82 4.15
N GLY A 268 -4.28 10.52 3.23
CA GLY A 268 -5.34 11.41 2.79
C GLY A 268 -6.65 11.06 3.49
N THR A 269 -7.39 12.07 3.95
CA THR A 269 -8.77 11.94 4.44
C THR A 269 -9.63 12.98 3.77
N ALA A 270 -10.87 12.62 3.44
CA ALA A 270 -11.82 13.54 2.81
C ALA A 270 -13.28 13.11 3.05
N ILE A 271 -14.21 13.97 2.71
CA ILE A 271 -15.65 13.78 2.87
C ILE A 271 -16.33 13.84 1.49
N ARG A 272 -17.34 12.97 1.29
CA ARG A 272 -18.21 13.02 0.11
C ARG A 272 -19.07 14.28 0.09
#